data_a047724c127a1fcf996f1a81201a0d61
#
_entry.id   a047724c127a1fcf996f1a81201a0d61
#
_cell.length_a   1.000
_cell.length_b   1.000
_cell.length_c   1.000
_cell.angle_alpha   90.00
_cell.angle_beta   90.00
_cell.angle_gamma   90.00
#
_symmetry.space_group_name_H-M   'P 1'
#
loop_
_entity.id
_entity.type
_entity.pdbx_description
1 polymer ?
#
loop_
_entity_poly.entity_id
_entity_poly.type
_entity_poly.pdbx_seq_one_letter_code
_entity_poly.pdbx_strand_id
1 'polypeptide(L)'
;QFYYDTTPIAGTLDELLTKIDNAAVDRAIKIGACNIYHGCVHNMLFEKSDDIVRGLYKSASFVIQAIVFKDTGKYIRHQKDLLQVVNSEEKEILKDFITLKNGAAVEFDVMSERLLNWVSRLIKV
;
A
#
# COMPACT_ATOMS: atom_id res chain seq x y z
N GLN A 1 10.39 -15.85 -17.51
CA GLN A 1 10.89 -15.92 -17.18
C GLN A 1 11.31 -16.03 -16.77
N PHE A 2 11.39 -16.27 -16.62
CA PHE A 2 12.06 -16.45 -16.00
C PHE A 2 12.53 -16.54 -15.37
N TYR A 3 12.41 -16.77 -15.23
CA TYR A 3 13.26 -16.85 -14.54
C TYR A 3 13.49 -17.28 -13.99
N TYR A 4 13.41 -17.65 -13.77
CA TYR A 4 13.97 -18.00 -13.01
C TYR A 4 14.36 -18.70 -12.50
N ASP A 5 14.65 -18.85 -12.84
CA ASP A 5 15.20 -19.68 -12.29
C ASP A 5 15.50 -19.64 -11.05
N THR A 6 15.39 -20.06 -10.62
CA THR A 6 15.62 -19.94 -9.49
C THR A 6 16.75 -19.98 -8.93
N THR A 7 17.28 -19.18 -9.20
CA THR A 7 18.46 -18.91 -8.55
C THR A 7 18.19 -18.67 -7.15
N PRO A 8 18.73 -19.38 -6.31
CA PRO A 8 18.56 -19.13 -4.93
C PRO A 8 19.09 -17.79 -4.69
N ILE A 9 18.26 -16.96 -4.25
CA ILE A 9 18.67 -15.69 -3.87
C ILE A 9 19.28 -15.84 -2.53
N ALA A 10 20.53 -15.62 -2.50
CA ALA A 10 21.20 -15.58 -1.24
C ALA A 10 20.75 -14.32 -0.55
N GLY A 11 20.21 -14.41 0.62
CA GLY A 11 19.85 -13.25 1.39
C GLY A 11 18.38 -13.10 1.60
N THR A 12 18.00 -12.06 2.30
CA THR A 12 16.63 -11.77 2.68
C THR A 12 15.98 -10.84 1.68
N LEU A 13 14.66 -10.69 1.80
CA LEU A 13 13.93 -9.71 1.01
C LEU A 13 14.49 -8.30 1.26
N ASP A 14 14.91 -8.00 2.48
CA ASP A 14 15.51 -6.70 2.80
C ASP A 14 16.77 -6.44 1.96
N GLU A 15 17.60 -7.45 1.78
CA GLU A 15 18.81 -7.31 0.96
C GLU A 15 18.47 -7.04 -0.50
N LEU A 16 17.42 -7.70 -1.01
CA LEU A 16 16.95 -7.46 -2.37
C LEU A 16 16.47 -6.03 -2.53
N LEU A 17 15.70 -5.54 -1.56
CA LEU A 17 15.15 -4.20 -1.62
C LEU A 17 16.24 -3.12 -1.55
N THR A 18 17.31 -3.36 -0.81
CA THR A 18 18.39 -2.38 -0.74
C THR A 18 19.15 -2.22 -2.07
N LYS A 19 19.00 -3.17 -2.97
CA LYS A 19 19.60 -3.08 -4.30
C LYS A 19 18.75 -2.33 -5.30
N ILE A 20 17.48 -2.02 -4.94
CA ILE A 20 16.59 -1.26 -5.79
C ILE A 20 16.90 0.22 -5.61
N ASP A 21 17.10 0.95 -6.72
CA ASP A 21 17.40 2.37 -6.60
C ASP A 21 16.16 3.17 -6.20
N ASN A 22 16.40 4.37 -5.67
CA ASN A 22 15.34 5.24 -5.16
C ASN A 22 14.37 5.65 -6.25
N ALA A 23 14.83 5.80 -7.47
CA ALA A 23 13.95 6.16 -8.59
C ALA A 23 12.94 5.06 -8.89
N ALA A 24 13.38 3.79 -8.80
CA ALA A 24 12.47 2.66 -8.99
C ALA A 24 11.43 2.59 -7.89
N VAL A 25 11.82 2.86 -6.64
CA VAL A 25 10.89 2.88 -5.51
C VAL A 25 9.88 4.01 -5.69
N ASP A 26 10.33 5.21 -6.08
CA ASP A 26 9.44 6.34 -6.35
C ASP A 26 8.41 6.00 -7.43
N ARG A 27 8.85 5.37 -8.51
CA ARG A 27 7.94 4.97 -9.57
C ARG A 27 6.91 3.97 -9.07
N ALA A 28 7.34 3.00 -8.27
CA ALA A 28 6.44 2.00 -7.72
C ALA A 28 5.38 2.65 -6.81
N ILE A 29 5.78 3.62 -6.00
CA ILE A 29 4.85 4.35 -5.13
C ILE A 29 3.83 5.10 -5.99
N LYS A 30 4.28 5.82 -7.01
CA LYS A 30 3.39 6.60 -7.87
C LYS A 30 2.44 5.73 -8.66
N ILE A 31 2.94 4.64 -9.21
CA ILE A 31 2.10 3.70 -9.97
C ILE A 31 1.06 3.08 -9.04
N GLY A 32 1.48 2.65 -7.86
CA GLY A 32 0.56 2.09 -6.87
C GLY A 32 -0.51 3.09 -6.45
N ALA A 33 -0.10 4.34 -6.19
CA ALA A 33 -1.03 5.39 -5.82
C ALA A 33 -2.03 5.67 -6.93
N CYS A 34 -1.57 5.75 -8.18
CA CYS A 34 -2.46 5.98 -9.32
C CYS A 34 -3.44 4.83 -9.50
N ASN A 35 -2.98 3.60 -9.35
CA ASN A 35 -3.85 2.44 -9.47
C ASN A 35 -4.93 2.43 -8.38
N ILE A 36 -4.55 2.79 -7.15
CA ILE A 36 -5.50 2.91 -6.05
C ILE A 36 -6.52 4.01 -6.34
N TYR A 37 -6.05 5.16 -6.82
CA TYR A 37 -6.93 6.27 -7.16
C TYR A 37 -7.97 5.86 -8.20
N HIS A 38 -7.52 5.29 -9.31
CA HIS A 38 -8.43 4.87 -10.37
C HIS A 38 -9.39 3.79 -9.90
N GLY A 39 -8.89 2.80 -9.16
CA GLY A 39 -9.73 1.73 -8.64
C GLY A 39 -10.75 2.23 -7.65
N CYS A 40 -10.36 3.16 -6.78
CA CYS A 40 -11.25 3.73 -5.78
C CYS A 40 -12.38 4.54 -6.43
N VAL A 41 -12.03 5.42 -7.37
CA VAL A 41 -13.02 6.25 -8.09
C VAL A 41 -13.98 5.35 -8.87
N HIS A 42 -13.45 4.39 -9.61
CA HIS A 42 -14.28 3.47 -10.39
C HIS A 42 -15.23 2.69 -9.48
N ASN A 43 -14.74 2.22 -8.35
CA ASN A 43 -15.56 1.47 -7.42
C ASN A 43 -16.65 2.34 -6.81
N MET A 44 -16.34 3.58 -6.44
CA MET A 44 -17.31 4.49 -5.87
C MET A 44 -18.42 4.87 -6.85
N LEU A 45 -18.07 4.99 -8.13
CA LEU A 45 -19.04 5.43 -9.15
C LEU A 45 -19.82 4.27 -9.77
N PHE A 46 -19.21 3.10 -9.90
CA PHE A 46 -19.80 2.03 -10.70
C PHE A 46 -20.00 0.72 -9.96
N GLU A 47 -18.94 0.14 -9.40
CA GLU A 47 -19.02 -1.20 -8.83
C GLU A 47 -19.64 -1.24 -7.45
N LYS A 48 -19.28 -0.29 -6.61
CA LYS A 48 -19.76 -0.19 -5.22
C LYS A 48 -19.59 -1.50 -4.45
N SER A 49 -18.43 -2.13 -4.66
CA SER A 49 -18.12 -3.44 -4.09
C SER A 49 -17.25 -3.32 -2.83
N ASP A 50 -17.68 -3.98 -1.76
CA ASP A 50 -16.89 -4.05 -0.53
C ASP A 50 -15.60 -4.83 -0.73
N ASP A 51 -15.63 -5.87 -1.56
CA ASP A 51 -14.44 -6.66 -1.85
C ASP A 51 -13.37 -5.84 -2.54
N ILE A 52 -13.79 -4.92 -3.42
CA ILE A 52 -12.86 -4.02 -4.08
C ILE A 52 -12.22 -3.09 -3.05
N VAL A 53 -13.01 -2.58 -2.08
CA VAL A 53 -12.45 -1.75 -1.00
C VAL A 53 -11.38 -2.52 -0.22
N ARG A 54 -11.64 -3.78 0.12
CA ARG A 54 -10.65 -4.62 0.81
C ARG A 54 -9.37 -4.75 0.00
N GLY A 55 -9.49 -4.99 -1.30
CA GLY A 55 -8.33 -5.09 -2.19
C GLY A 55 -7.55 -3.79 -2.29
N LEU A 56 -8.25 -2.67 -2.34
CA LEU A 56 -7.61 -1.35 -2.39
C LEU A 56 -6.84 -1.06 -1.11
N TYR A 57 -7.37 -1.43 0.04
CA TYR A 57 -6.67 -1.26 1.31
C TYR A 57 -5.42 -2.14 1.39
N LYS A 58 -5.49 -3.35 0.85
CA LYS A 58 -4.31 -4.21 0.76
C LYS A 58 -3.23 -3.54 -0.10
N SER A 59 -3.60 -3.00 -1.25
CA SER A 59 -2.67 -2.28 -2.11
C SER A 59 -2.10 -1.06 -1.41
N ALA A 60 -2.94 -0.34 -0.65
CA ALA A 60 -2.49 0.82 0.12
C ALA A 60 -1.44 0.43 1.15
N SER A 61 -1.59 -0.71 1.79
CA SER A 61 -0.60 -1.16 2.77
C SER A 61 0.76 -1.40 2.11
N PHE A 62 0.79 -1.94 0.90
CA PHE A 62 2.03 -2.12 0.15
C PHE A 62 2.67 -0.79 -0.23
N VAL A 63 1.85 0.19 -0.64
CA VAL A 63 2.36 1.53 -0.95
C VAL A 63 2.96 2.17 0.29
N ILE A 64 2.30 2.04 1.44
CA ILE A 64 2.81 2.58 2.70
C ILE A 64 4.14 1.91 3.07
N GLN A 65 4.25 0.61 2.90
CA GLN A 65 5.51 -0.10 3.13
C GLN A 65 6.63 0.46 2.25
N ALA A 66 6.32 0.73 0.99
CA ALA A 66 7.29 1.30 0.06
C ALA A 66 7.71 2.71 0.47
N ILE A 67 6.77 3.52 0.93
CA ILE A 67 7.06 4.87 1.40
C ILE A 67 7.99 4.83 2.62
N VAL A 68 7.70 3.96 3.57
CA VAL A 68 8.54 3.81 4.76
C VAL A 68 9.92 3.31 4.38
N PHE A 69 10.00 2.36 3.45
CA PHE A 69 11.29 1.87 2.98
C PHE A 69 12.10 3.00 2.35
N LYS A 70 11.48 3.83 1.54
CA LYS A 70 12.15 4.97 0.92
C LYS A 70 12.70 5.94 1.97
N ASP A 71 11.89 6.21 3.00
CA ASP A 71 12.24 7.22 4.00
C ASP A 71 13.28 6.71 5.00
N THR A 72 13.20 5.43 5.38
CA THR A 72 14.03 4.89 6.46
C THR A 72 15.11 3.94 5.97
N GLY A 73 15.00 3.43 4.75
CA GLY A 73 15.89 2.41 4.23
C GLY A 73 15.61 1.02 4.77
N LYS A 74 14.56 0.84 5.54
CA LYS A 74 14.22 -0.45 6.12
C LYS A 74 12.85 -0.91 5.65
N TYR A 75 12.78 -2.17 5.23
CA TYR A 75 11.51 -2.79 4.88
C TYR A 75 10.85 -3.33 6.14
N ILE A 76 9.69 -2.81 6.47
CA ILE A 76 8.93 -3.25 7.65
C ILE A 76 7.80 -4.14 7.19
N ARG A 77 7.88 -5.41 7.57
CA ARG A 77 6.98 -6.43 7.10
C ARG A 77 5.64 -6.45 7.83
N HIS A 78 5.66 -6.21 9.13
CA HIS A 78 4.46 -6.35 9.96
C HIS A 78 3.74 -5.01 10.11
N GLN A 79 2.42 -5.02 9.92
CA GLN A 79 1.61 -3.81 10.01
C GLN A 79 1.70 -3.15 11.39
N LYS A 80 1.83 -3.96 12.44
CA LYS A 80 1.97 -3.40 13.80
C LYS A 80 3.20 -2.50 13.93
N ASP A 81 4.30 -2.91 13.31
CA ASP A 81 5.53 -2.13 13.33
C ASP A 81 5.40 -0.90 12.45
N LEU A 82 4.71 -1.04 11.31
CA LEU A 82 4.45 0.11 10.44
C LEU A 82 3.65 1.20 11.16
N LEU A 83 2.68 0.81 11.98
CA LEU A 83 1.83 1.76 12.70
C LEU A 83 2.65 2.72 13.57
N GLN A 84 3.84 2.32 13.98
CA GLN A 84 4.67 3.11 14.87
C GLN A 84 5.52 4.15 14.14
N VAL A 85 5.69 4.01 12.83
CA VAL A 85 6.61 4.85 12.06
C VAL A 85 5.91 5.69 11.00
N VAL A 86 4.61 5.54 10.83
CA VAL A 86 3.85 6.28 9.82
C VAL A 86 3.14 7.48 10.44
N ASN A 87 2.72 8.43 9.57
CA ASN A 87 1.98 9.60 10.04
C ASN A 87 0.55 9.20 10.41
N SER A 88 -0.22 10.16 10.94
CA SER A 88 -1.56 9.87 11.46
C SER A 88 -2.53 9.40 10.37
N GLU A 89 -2.43 9.95 9.17
CA GLU A 89 -3.31 9.56 8.06
C GLU A 89 -3.03 8.13 7.62
N GLU A 90 -1.77 7.80 7.44
CA GLU A 90 -1.37 6.44 7.05
C GLU A 90 -1.68 5.45 8.15
N LYS A 91 -1.57 5.87 9.40
CA LYS A 91 -1.93 5.04 10.55
C LYS A 91 -3.40 4.65 10.49
N GLU A 92 -4.29 5.59 10.15
CA GLU A 92 -5.72 5.30 10.03
C GLU A 92 -5.99 4.30 8.92
N ILE A 93 -5.30 4.45 7.79
CA ILE A 93 -5.44 3.52 6.67
C ILE A 93 -4.98 2.12 7.06
N LEU A 94 -3.85 2.02 7.74
CA LEU A 94 -3.35 0.72 8.20
C LEU A 94 -4.26 0.08 9.23
N LYS A 95 -4.84 0.88 10.13
CA LYS A 95 -5.81 0.37 11.10
C LYS A 95 -7.05 -0.18 10.41
N ASP A 96 -7.55 0.53 9.41
CA ASP A 96 -8.68 0.05 8.62
C ASP A 96 -8.34 -1.27 7.93
N PHE A 97 -7.14 -1.35 7.36
CA PHE A 97 -6.70 -2.58 6.70
C PHE A 97 -6.64 -3.76 7.69
N ILE A 98 -6.06 -3.54 8.87
CA ILE A 98 -5.97 -4.58 9.89
C ILE A 98 -7.37 -5.02 10.33
N THR A 99 -8.26 -4.07 10.52
CA THR A 99 -9.65 -4.33 10.91
C THR A 99 -10.36 -5.17 9.86
N LEU A 100 -10.20 -4.82 8.58
CA LEU A 100 -10.79 -5.57 7.48
C LEU A 100 -10.20 -6.97 7.37
N LYS A 101 -8.90 -7.08 7.56
CA LYS A 101 -8.21 -8.37 7.52
C LYS A 101 -8.73 -9.31 8.60
N ASN A 102 -9.15 -8.77 9.74
CA ASN A 102 -9.69 -9.53 10.84
C ASN A 102 -11.18 -9.83 10.69
N GLY A 103 -11.78 -9.49 9.56
CA GLY A 103 -13.15 -9.86 9.25
C GLY A 103 -14.20 -8.80 9.53
N ALA A 104 -13.79 -7.58 9.83
CA ALA A 104 -14.75 -6.50 10.08
C ALA A 104 -15.49 -6.12 8.80
N ALA A 105 -16.70 -5.59 8.97
CA ALA A 105 -17.50 -5.11 7.85
C ALA A 105 -16.87 -3.86 7.23
N VAL A 106 -17.03 -3.71 5.92
CA VAL A 106 -16.55 -2.54 5.20
C VAL A 106 -17.51 -1.38 5.42
N GLU A 107 -16.98 -0.23 5.84
CA GLU A 107 -17.75 1.02 5.86
C GLU A 107 -17.43 1.74 4.55
N PHE A 108 -18.19 1.40 3.53
CA PHE A 108 -17.88 1.75 2.15
C PHE A 108 -17.58 3.23 1.95
N ASP A 109 -18.49 4.10 2.37
CA ASP A 109 -18.33 5.53 2.11
C ASP A 109 -17.16 6.13 2.88
N VAL A 110 -17.05 5.82 4.16
CA VAL A 110 -16.00 6.37 5.02
C VAL A 110 -14.63 5.88 4.59
N MET A 111 -14.51 4.58 4.36
CA MET A 111 -13.23 3.98 3.99
C MET A 111 -12.79 4.39 2.60
N SER A 112 -13.71 4.43 1.64
CA SER A 112 -13.39 4.86 0.28
C SER A 112 -12.93 6.32 0.27
N GLU A 113 -13.61 7.19 0.99
CA GLU A 113 -13.27 8.60 1.05
C GLU A 113 -11.93 8.83 1.72
N ARG A 114 -11.67 8.13 2.81
CA ARG A 114 -10.38 8.22 3.50
C ARG A 114 -9.23 7.81 2.59
N LEU A 115 -9.41 6.70 1.90
CA LEU A 115 -8.39 6.19 0.98
C LEU A 115 -8.17 7.15 -0.19
N LEU A 116 -9.26 7.66 -0.75
CA LEU A 116 -9.18 8.60 -1.86
C LEU A 116 -8.45 9.89 -1.48
N ASN A 117 -8.76 10.43 -0.31
CA ASN A 117 -8.11 11.64 0.17
C ASN A 117 -6.60 11.44 0.36
N TRP A 118 -6.21 10.33 0.95
CA TRP A 118 -4.81 10.01 1.15
C TRP A 118 -4.07 9.87 -0.18
N VAL A 119 -4.61 9.07 -1.09
CA VAL A 119 -3.93 8.76 -2.34
C VAL A 119 -3.89 9.99 -3.25
N SER A 120 -4.90 10.86 -3.19
CA SER A 120 -4.91 12.10 -3.95
C SER A 120 -3.74 13.00 -3.56
N ARG A 121 -3.41 13.04 -2.28
CA ARG A 121 -2.26 13.83 -1.81
C ARG A 121 -0.95 13.23 -2.29
N LEU A 122 -0.84 11.91 -2.32
CA LEU A 122 0.35 11.25 -2.84
C LEU A 122 0.59 11.58 -4.30
N ILE A 123 -0.47 11.59 -5.10
CA ILE A 123 -0.37 11.85 -6.53
C ILE A 123 0.04 13.30 -6.81
N LYS A 124 -0.44 14.24 -6.02
CA LYS A 124 -0.14 15.65 -6.21
C LYS A 124 1.28 16.04 -5.84
N VAL A 125 1.93 15.23 -5.06
CA VAL A 125 3.32 15.45 -4.68
C VAL A 125 4.27 14.79 -5.67
#